data_fdb425b063d405862be65c5baba78273
#
_entry.id   fdb425b063d405862be65c5baba78273
#
_cell.length_a   1.000
_cell.length_b   1.000
_cell.length_c   1.000
_cell.angle_alpha   90.00
_cell.angle_beta   90.00
_cell.angle_gamma   90.00
#
_symmetry.space_group_name_H-M   'P 1'
#
loop_
_entity.id
_entity.type
_entity.pdbx_description
1 polymer ?
#
loop_
_entity_poly.entity_id
_entity_poly.type
_entity_poly.pdbx_seq_one_letter_code
_entity_poly.pdbx_strand_id
1 'polypeptide(L)'
;MPVVSHPNLPSLERMESSELVFKEDDSRIESFSRNLHIGFLNLMPDAAFQATERQFVGMLASNDELLIHLYPTSVASEERSDSSRNYIDAHYNHIKDIQQRKYDGFIISGANPSQQDMTKETFWNPLIEVFEWAEENSHSVLCSCLATHAIMKAK
;
A
#
# COMPACT_ATOMS: atom_id res chain seq x y z
N MET A 1 3.61 -16.26 -4.49
CA MET A 1 2.88 -16.09 -3.19
C MET A 1 1.49 -15.62 -3.51
N PRO A 2 0.47 -16.31 -3.07
CA PRO A 2 -0.86 -15.73 -3.11
C PRO A 2 -0.91 -14.49 -2.22
N VAL A 3 -1.66 -13.51 -2.69
CA VAL A 3 -1.90 -12.25 -1.98
C VAL A 3 -3.39 -12.11 -1.73
N VAL A 4 -3.77 -11.80 -0.52
CA VAL A 4 -5.12 -11.38 -0.17
C VAL A 4 -5.07 -9.93 0.30
N SER A 5 -5.87 -9.06 -0.30
CA SER A 5 -5.96 -7.65 0.10
C SER A 5 -7.09 -7.43 1.09
N HIS A 6 -6.87 -6.64 2.11
CA HIS A 6 -7.83 -6.27 3.14
C HIS A 6 -8.02 -4.74 3.16
N PRO A 7 -9.14 -4.23 2.62
CA PRO A 7 -10.22 -4.93 1.90
C PRO A 7 -9.83 -5.37 0.48
N ASN A 8 -10.71 -6.12 -0.18
CA ASN A 8 -10.51 -6.54 -1.56
C ASN A 8 -10.38 -5.33 -2.52
N LEU A 9 -9.39 -5.42 -3.42
CA LEU A 9 -9.12 -4.39 -4.42
C LEU A 9 -9.65 -4.80 -5.80
N PRO A 10 -10.67 -4.12 -6.37
CA PRO A 10 -11.23 -4.47 -7.68
C PRO A 10 -10.24 -4.40 -8.83
N SER A 11 -9.18 -3.58 -8.70
CA SER A 11 -8.13 -3.47 -9.72
C SER A 11 -7.38 -4.79 -9.92
N LEU A 12 -7.32 -5.64 -8.88
CA LEU A 12 -6.62 -6.92 -8.91
C LEU A 12 -7.42 -8.02 -9.63
N GLU A 13 -8.74 -7.89 -9.77
CA GLU A 13 -9.58 -8.84 -10.52
C GLU A 13 -9.20 -8.89 -12.00
N ARG A 14 -8.52 -7.88 -12.52
CA ARG A 14 -8.06 -7.78 -13.91
C ARG A 14 -6.64 -8.30 -14.13
N MET A 15 -6.00 -8.85 -13.11
CA MET A 15 -4.66 -9.43 -13.27
C MET A 15 -4.78 -10.78 -13.98
N GLU A 16 -3.93 -11.02 -14.98
CA GLU A 16 -3.89 -12.28 -15.74
C GLU A 16 -3.55 -13.50 -14.87
N SER A 17 -2.90 -13.26 -13.74
CA SER A 17 -2.56 -14.28 -12.74
C SER A 17 -3.58 -14.37 -11.61
N SER A 18 -4.86 -14.46 -11.93
CA SER A 18 -5.96 -14.54 -10.96
C SER A 18 -5.84 -15.67 -9.93
N GLU A 19 -5.01 -16.68 -10.21
CA GLU A 19 -4.68 -17.76 -9.26
C GLU A 19 -3.81 -17.31 -8.08
N LEU A 20 -3.18 -16.13 -8.18
CA LEU A 20 -2.27 -15.59 -7.16
C LEU A 20 -2.91 -14.49 -6.30
N VAL A 21 -4.12 -14.05 -6.64
CA VAL A 21 -4.87 -13.06 -5.86
C VAL A 21 -6.12 -13.73 -5.29
N PHE A 22 -6.18 -13.83 -3.98
CA PHE A 22 -7.29 -14.45 -3.27
C PHE A 22 -8.24 -13.38 -2.75
N LYS A 23 -9.55 -13.72 -2.70
CA LYS A 23 -10.53 -12.93 -1.95
C LYS A 23 -10.43 -13.28 -0.46
N GLU A 24 -10.90 -12.39 0.40
CA GLU A 24 -10.84 -12.58 1.86
C GLU A 24 -11.56 -13.84 2.36
N ASP A 25 -12.55 -14.32 1.63
CA ASP A 25 -13.35 -15.51 1.94
C ASP A 25 -12.85 -16.79 1.22
N ASP A 26 -11.70 -16.73 0.56
CA ASP A 26 -11.15 -17.89 -0.14
C ASP A 26 -10.68 -18.97 0.84
N SER A 27 -11.28 -20.16 0.77
CA SER A 27 -10.96 -21.28 1.67
C SER A 27 -9.49 -21.76 1.58
N ARG A 28 -8.79 -21.46 0.50
CA ARG A 28 -7.37 -21.79 0.34
C ARG A 28 -6.46 -21.01 1.27
N ILE A 29 -6.91 -19.86 1.82
CA ILE A 29 -6.15 -19.04 2.76
C ILE A 29 -5.72 -19.88 3.98
N GLU A 30 -6.60 -20.73 4.50
CA GLU A 30 -6.33 -21.56 5.68
C GLU A 30 -5.29 -22.66 5.44
N SER A 31 -4.97 -22.96 4.17
CA SER A 31 -3.96 -23.99 3.84
C SER A 31 -2.52 -23.51 4.01
N PHE A 32 -2.28 -22.20 4.14
CA PHE A 32 -0.93 -21.65 4.28
C PHE A 32 -0.48 -21.66 5.73
N SER A 33 0.66 -22.29 6.00
CA SER A 33 1.26 -22.37 7.33
C SER A 33 2.03 -21.11 7.72
N ARG A 34 2.39 -20.27 6.76
CA ARG A 34 3.16 -19.03 6.96
C ARG A 34 2.47 -17.85 6.28
N ASN A 35 2.17 -16.85 7.08
CA ASN A 35 1.50 -15.63 6.67
C ASN A 35 2.41 -14.42 6.94
N LEU A 36 2.42 -13.45 6.03
CA LEU A 36 3.06 -12.15 6.23
C LEU A 36 2.02 -11.04 6.09
N HIS A 37 2.06 -10.09 6.99
CA HIS A 37 1.20 -8.92 7.02
C HIS A 37 1.97 -7.70 6.51
N ILE A 38 1.56 -7.16 5.36
CA ILE A 38 2.24 -6.05 4.68
C ILE A 38 1.30 -4.85 4.61
N GLY A 39 1.71 -3.75 5.22
CA GLY A 39 1.07 -2.46 5.02
C GLY A 39 1.51 -1.83 3.70
N PHE A 40 0.63 -1.10 3.03
CA PHE A 40 0.94 -0.46 1.76
C PHE A 40 0.35 0.95 1.69
N LEU A 41 1.21 1.96 1.82
CA LEU A 41 0.85 3.36 1.61
C LEU A 41 1.02 3.73 0.13
N ASN A 42 -0.09 3.95 -0.57
CA ASN A 42 -0.11 4.36 -1.97
C ASN A 42 -0.33 5.88 -2.07
N LEU A 43 0.73 6.60 -2.46
CA LEU A 43 0.71 8.06 -2.65
C LEU A 43 0.65 8.47 -4.13
N MET A 44 0.56 7.50 -5.04
CA MET A 44 0.57 7.79 -6.47
C MET A 44 -0.66 8.63 -6.88
N PRO A 45 -0.52 9.49 -7.90
CA PRO A 45 -1.64 10.26 -8.45
C PRO A 45 -2.67 9.34 -9.13
N ASP A 46 -3.87 9.86 -9.34
CA ASP A 46 -5.02 9.12 -9.87
C ASP A 46 -4.71 8.28 -11.13
N ALA A 47 -3.96 8.86 -12.06
CA ALA A 47 -3.61 8.19 -13.33
C ALA A 47 -2.75 6.92 -13.14
N ALA A 48 -1.99 6.83 -12.04
CA ALA A 48 -1.09 5.71 -11.76
C ALA A 48 -1.54 4.86 -10.56
N PHE A 49 -2.57 5.27 -9.84
CA PHE A 49 -2.95 4.73 -8.53
C PHE A 49 -3.19 3.21 -8.57
N GLN A 50 -4.15 2.78 -9.40
CA GLN A 50 -4.48 1.36 -9.54
C GLN A 50 -3.39 0.55 -10.30
N ALA A 51 -2.65 1.19 -11.20
CA ALA A 51 -1.52 0.54 -11.85
C ALA A 51 -0.41 0.19 -10.83
N THR A 52 -0.16 1.10 -9.90
CA THR A 52 0.81 0.89 -8.81
C THR A 52 0.35 -0.23 -7.87
N GLU A 53 -0.94 -0.32 -7.53
CA GLU A 53 -1.47 -1.46 -6.78
C GLU A 53 -1.11 -2.79 -7.46
N ARG A 54 -1.45 -2.93 -8.74
CA ARG A 54 -1.18 -4.16 -9.51
C ARG A 54 0.32 -4.48 -9.59
N GLN A 55 1.16 -3.47 -9.75
CA GLN A 55 2.61 -3.65 -9.79
C GLN A 55 3.16 -4.22 -8.48
N PHE A 56 2.79 -3.64 -7.35
CA PHE A 56 3.25 -4.11 -6.05
C PHE A 56 2.69 -5.50 -5.71
N VAL A 57 1.41 -5.73 -5.99
CA VAL A 57 0.81 -7.06 -5.80
C VAL A 57 1.49 -8.10 -6.69
N GLY A 58 1.76 -7.79 -7.96
CA GLY A 58 2.49 -8.69 -8.87
C GLY A 58 3.89 -9.04 -8.38
N MET A 59 4.62 -8.08 -7.80
CA MET A 59 5.92 -8.33 -7.20
C MET A 59 5.82 -9.20 -5.93
N LEU A 60 4.84 -8.92 -5.08
CA LEU A 60 4.61 -9.72 -3.87
C LEU A 60 4.16 -11.15 -4.19
N ALA A 61 3.39 -11.33 -5.26
CA ALA A 61 2.84 -12.62 -5.68
C ALA A 61 3.86 -13.58 -6.35
N SER A 62 5.15 -13.26 -6.34
CA SER A 62 6.17 -14.01 -7.09
C SER A 62 6.66 -15.32 -6.44
N ASN A 63 6.16 -15.73 -5.29
CA ASN A 63 6.57 -16.93 -4.54
C ASN A 63 5.33 -17.68 -4.02
N ASP A 64 5.34 -18.98 -3.96
CA ASP A 64 4.19 -19.86 -3.66
C ASP A 64 4.19 -20.49 -2.26
N GLU A 65 5.21 -20.22 -1.44
CA GLU A 65 5.33 -20.83 -0.10
C GLU A 65 4.64 -20.02 1.02
N LEU A 66 4.35 -18.74 0.78
CA LEU A 66 3.82 -17.80 1.76
C LEU A 66 2.50 -17.21 1.30
N LEU A 67 1.60 -16.95 2.22
CA LEU A 67 0.45 -16.08 1.99
C LEU A 67 0.76 -14.66 2.45
N ILE A 68 0.49 -13.67 1.61
CA ILE A 68 0.63 -12.26 1.96
C ILE A 68 -0.75 -11.64 2.21
N HIS A 69 -0.93 -11.10 3.39
CA HIS A 69 -2.04 -10.23 3.74
C HIS A 69 -1.63 -8.77 3.49
N LEU A 70 -2.21 -8.15 2.47
CA LEU A 70 -1.93 -6.77 2.07
C LEU A 70 -2.98 -5.83 2.66
N TYR A 71 -2.52 -4.76 3.28
CA TYR A 71 -3.36 -3.72 3.90
C TYR A 71 -3.10 -2.38 3.21
N PRO A 72 -3.84 -2.05 2.15
CA PRO A 72 -3.67 -0.80 1.44
C PRO A 72 -4.22 0.37 2.26
N THR A 73 -3.50 1.48 2.22
CA THR A 73 -3.92 2.77 2.76
C THR A 73 -3.44 3.91 1.87
N SER A 74 -4.02 5.07 2.00
CA SER A 74 -3.60 6.29 1.33
C SER A 74 -3.83 7.49 2.24
N VAL A 75 -3.16 8.59 1.95
CA VAL A 75 -3.44 9.87 2.61
C VAL A 75 -4.53 10.62 1.85
N ALA A 76 -5.36 11.33 2.58
CA ALA A 76 -6.34 12.22 1.98
C ALA A 76 -5.61 13.33 1.20
N SER A 77 -6.07 13.59 -0.02
CA SER A 77 -5.56 14.68 -0.85
C SER A 77 -6.74 15.38 -1.52
N GLU A 78 -6.80 16.70 -1.38
CA GLU A 78 -7.80 17.53 -2.06
C GLU A 78 -7.63 17.55 -3.58
N GLU A 79 -6.44 17.18 -4.06
CA GLU A 79 -6.08 17.13 -5.48
C GLU A 79 -6.66 15.90 -6.21
N ARG A 80 -7.21 14.91 -5.47
CA ARG A 80 -7.79 13.72 -6.07
C ARG A 80 -9.17 13.98 -6.67
N SER A 81 -9.45 13.32 -7.79
CA SER A 81 -10.80 13.30 -8.38
C SER A 81 -11.81 12.63 -7.42
N ASP A 82 -13.10 12.94 -7.60
CA ASP A 82 -14.18 12.29 -6.84
C ASP A 82 -14.18 10.77 -7.04
N SER A 83 -13.87 10.31 -8.25
CA SER A 83 -13.77 8.89 -8.55
C SER A 83 -12.68 8.20 -7.74
N SER A 84 -11.50 8.83 -7.63
CA SER A 84 -10.38 8.27 -6.85
C SER A 84 -10.66 8.34 -5.35
N ARG A 85 -11.28 9.40 -4.87
CA ARG A 85 -11.71 9.49 -3.46
C ARG A 85 -12.71 8.38 -3.12
N ASN A 86 -13.74 8.19 -3.93
CA ASN A 86 -14.73 7.13 -3.73
C ASN A 86 -14.10 5.73 -3.77
N TYR A 87 -13.12 5.51 -4.66
CA TYR A 87 -12.39 4.25 -4.72
C TYR A 87 -11.59 3.99 -3.45
N ILE A 88 -10.85 5.00 -2.95
CA ILE A 88 -10.08 4.92 -1.73
C ILE A 88 -10.99 4.67 -0.52
N ASP A 89 -12.07 5.43 -0.39
CA ASP A 89 -13.03 5.28 0.71
C ASP A 89 -13.69 3.90 0.75
N ALA A 90 -13.91 3.29 -0.43
CA ALA A 90 -14.55 1.98 -0.52
C ALA A 90 -13.57 0.80 -0.36
N HIS A 91 -12.27 0.97 -0.73
CA HIS A 91 -11.34 -0.15 -0.92
C HIS A 91 -10.00 0.00 -0.22
N TYR A 92 -9.79 1.10 0.52
CA TYR A 92 -8.56 1.33 1.28
C TYR A 92 -8.87 1.44 2.78
N ASN A 93 -7.92 1.03 3.60
CA ASN A 93 -8.03 1.23 5.05
C ASN A 93 -7.76 2.69 5.41
N HIS A 94 -8.44 3.19 6.42
CA HIS A 94 -8.04 4.46 7.03
C HIS A 94 -6.68 4.32 7.72
N ILE A 95 -5.89 5.39 7.70
CA ILE A 95 -4.56 5.38 8.30
C ILE A 95 -4.60 5.01 9.79
N LYS A 96 -5.63 5.44 10.52
CA LYS A 96 -5.82 5.11 11.93
C LYS A 96 -6.05 3.62 12.19
N ASP A 97 -6.67 2.92 11.26
CA ASP A 97 -6.89 1.48 11.38
C ASP A 97 -5.60 0.71 11.11
N ILE A 98 -4.82 1.18 10.11
CA ILE A 98 -3.48 0.67 9.83
C ILE A 98 -2.57 0.80 11.06
N GLN A 99 -2.63 1.92 11.76
CA GLN A 99 -1.81 2.20 12.94
C GLN A 99 -2.17 1.39 14.19
N GLN A 100 -3.24 0.60 14.16
CA GLN A 100 -3.64 -0.23 15.31
C GLN A 100 -2.95 -1.61 15.37
N ARG A 101 -2.10 -1.95 14.40
CA ARG A 101 -1.41 -3.24 14.34
C ARG A 101 0.06 -3.09 13.97
N LYS A 102 0.82 -4.18 14.16
CA LYS A 102 2.18 -4.30 13.65
C LYS A 102 2.19 -5.08 12.35
N TYR A 103 3.24 -4.85 11.54
CA TYR A 103 3.41 -5.47 10.22
C TYR A 103 4.76 -6.17 10.12
N ASP A 104 4.83 -7.20 9.29
CA ASP A 104 6.11 -7.83 8.90
C ASP A 104 6.87 -6.92 7.94
N GLY A 105 6.17 -6.15 7.12
CA GLY A 105 6.75 -5.13 6.26
C GLY A 105 5.77 -3.99 5.98
N PHE A 106 6.32 -2.83 5.64
CA PHE A 106 5.51 -1.68 5.23
C PHE A 106 6.09 -1.09 3.95
N ILE A 107 5.25 -0.92 2.94
CA ILE A 107 5.64 -0.38 1.63
C ILE A 107 5.08 1.02 1.50
N ILE A 108 5.92 1.96 1.10
CA ILE A 108 5.54 3.34 0.79
C ILE A 108 5.86 3.60 -0.69
N SER A 109 4.84 3.85 -1.49
CA SER A 109 4.99 4.17 -2.91
C SER A 109 5.61 5.56 -3.12
N GLY A 110 6.00 5.85 -4.36
CA GLY A 110 6.29 7.21 -4.78
C GLY A 110 5.05 8.11 -4.78
N ALA A 111 5.30 9.38 -4.99
CA ALA A 111 4.29 10.40 -5.22
C ALA A 111 4.71 11.27 -6.42
N ASN A 112 3.82 12.11 -6.93
CA ASN A 112 4.13 13.07 -7.99
C ASN A 112 4.20 14.47 -7.39
N PRO A 113 5.40 15.03 -7.15
CA PRO A 113 5.53 16.35 -6.55
C PRO A 113 5.11 17.45 -7.55
N SER A 114 4.42 18.45 -7.06
CA SER A 114 4.04 19.66 -7.79
C SER A 114 4.90 20.87 -7.42
N GLN A 115 5.54 20.81 -6.25
CA GLN A 115 6.37 21.88 -5.71
C GLN A 115 7.87 21.60 -5.93
N GLN A 116 8.67 22.67 -6.14
CA GLN A 116 10.14 22.55 -6.18
C GLN A 116 10.71 22.07 -4.83
N ASP A 117 10.09 22.46 -3.73
CA ASP A 117 10.43 22.01 -2.40
C ASP A 117 9.36 21.01 -1.91
N MET A 118 9.73 19.73 -1.86
CA MET A 118 8.81 18.66 -1.47
C MET A 118 8.27 18.79 -0.05
N THR A 119 8.91 19.57 0.83
CA THR A 119 8.39 19.81 2.18
C THR A 119 7.13 20.67 2.19
N LYS A 120 6.80 21.31 1.06
CA LYS A 120 5.58 22.11 0.86
C LYS A 120 4.44 21.33 0.21
N GLU A 121 4.69 20.07 -0.13
CA GLU A 121 3.65 19.19 -0.67
C GLU A 121 2.61 18.83 0.40
N THR A 122 1.36 18.67 -0.01
CA THR A 122 0.25 18.31 0.88
C THR A 122 0.45 16.93 1.52
N PHE A 123 1.15 16.03 0.83
CA PHE A 123 1.47 14.70 1.33
C PHE A 123 2.67 14.64 2.28
N TRP A 124 3.48 15.72 2.42
CA TRP A 124 4.74 15.68 3.16
C TRP A 124 4.56 15.26 4.62
N ASN A 125 3.78 16.03 5.38
CA ASN A 125 3.60 15.74 6.79
C ASN A 125 2.95 14.37 7.03
N PRO A 126 1.85 14.00 6.33
CA PRO A 126 1.28 12.66 6.44
C PRO A 126 2.25 11.54 6.08
N LEU A 127 3.11 11.72 5.07
CA LEU A 127 4.12 10.75 4.69
C LEU A 127 5.14 10.53 5.80
N ILE A 128 5.68 11.62 6.37
CA ILE A 128 6.69 11.51 7.43
C ILE A 128 6.11 10.89 8.68
N GLU A 129 4.90 11.30 9.09
CA GLU A 129 4.20 10.72 10.24
C GLU A 129 3.99 9.20 10.07
N VAL A 130 3.53 8.77 8.91
CA VAL A 130 3.33 7.34 8.63
C VAL A 130 4.66 6.59 8.58
N PHE A 131 5.69 7.19 8.02
CA PHE A 131 7.02 6.58 7.96
C PHE A 131 7.60 6.37 9.36
N GLU A 132 7.61 7.40 10.22
CA GLU A 132 8.10 7.31 11.59
C GLU A 132 7.34 6.23 12.38
N TRP A 133 6.00 6.20 12.24
CA TRP A 133 5.19 5.16 12.84
C TRP A 133 5.56 3.77 12.30
N ALA A 134 5.76 3.62 10.98
CA ALA A 134 6.07 2.34 10.34
C ALA A 134 7.46 1.80 10.76
N GLU A 135 8.45 2.67 10.98
CA GLU A 135 9.77 2.26 11.52
C GLU A 135 9.66 1.58 12.89
N GLU A 136 8.73 2.02 13.73
CA GLU A 136 8.53 1.46 15.06
C GLU A 136 7.60 0.23 15.07
N ASN A 137 6.73 0.11 14.07
CA ASN A 137 5.63 -0.87 14.06
C ASN A 137 5.73 -1.90 12.92
N SER A 138 6.82 -1.90 12.16
CA SER A 138 7.10 -2.88 11.11
C SER A 138 8.50 -3.46 11.29
N HIS A 139 8.67 -4.72 10.86
CA HIS A 139 10.00 -5.33 10.85
C HIS A 139 10.92 -4.67 9.81
N SER A 140 10.35 -4.25 8.68
CA SER A 140 11.09 -3.53 7.63
C SER A 140 10.17 -2.54 6.90
N VAL A 141 10.76 -1.44 6.39
CA VAL A 141 10.06 -0.45 5.58
C VAL A 141 10.75 -0.34 4.22
N LEU A 142 9.96 -0.48 3.15
CA LEU A 142 10.39 -0.26 1.77
C LEU A 142 9.84 1.07 1.26
N CYS A 143 10.72 2.03 1.04
CA CYS A 143 10.38 3.29 0.38
C CYS A 143 10.73 3.22 -1.11
N SER A 144 9.78 3.53 -1.98
CA SER A 144 9.96 3.51 -3.42
C SER A 144 9.97 4.93 -4.00
N CYS A 145 10.88 5.18 -4.95
CA CYS A 145 10.96 6.42 -5.73
C CYS A 145 11.02 7.67 -4.84
N LEU A 146 10.07 8.60 -4.97
CA LEU A 146 10.05 9.87 -4.24
C LEU A 146 10.02 9.68 -2.72
N ALA A 147 9.36 8.64 -2.22
CA ALA A 147 9.34 8.35 -0.79
C ALA A 147 10.76 8.17 -0.21
N THR A 148 11.66 7.53 -0.96
CA THR A 148 13.07 7.40 -0.57
C THR A 148 13.74 8.77 -0.39
N HIS A 149 13.54 9.68 -1.35
CA HIS A 149 14.12 11.02 -1.26
C HIS A 149 13.50 11.84 -0.12
N ALA A 150 12.20 11.69 0.10
CA ALA A 150 11.52 12.38 1.20
C ALA A 150 12.08 11.97 2.56
N ILE A 151 12.28 10.67 2.78
CA ILE A 151 12.84 10.15 4.03
C ILE A 151 14.30 10.61 4.22
N MET A 152 15.11 10.54 3.17
CA MET A 152 16.50 11.03 3.22
C MET A 152 16.60 12.54 3.53
N LYS A 153 15.58 13.31 3.16
CA LYS A 153 15.52 14.75 3.46
C LYS A 153 15.03 15.03 4.88
N ALA A 154 14.17 14.17 5.42
CA ALA A 154 13.58 14.33 6.75
C ALA A 154 14.54 13.90 7.87
N LYS A 155 15.50 13.02 7.58
CA LYS A 155 16.53 12.51 8.50
C LYS A 155 17.89 13.17 8.27
#